data_bf35f6478e43762e31e1a6227051c5c7
#
_entry.id   bf35f6478e43762e31e1a6227051c5c7
#
_cell.length_a   1.000
_cell.length_b   1.000
_cell.length_c   1.000
_cell.angle_alpha   90.00
_cell.angle_beta   90.00
_cell.angle_gamma   90.00
#
_symmetry.space_group_name_H-M   'P 1'
#
loop_
_entity.id
_entity.type
_entity.pdbx_description
1 polymer ?
#
loop_
_entity_poly.entity_id
_entity_poly.type
_entity_poly.pdbx_seq_one_letter_code
_entity_poly.pdbx_strand_id
1 'polypeptide(L)'
;MLQRLALLAVFWLGLAVPASAQQTVRVGSTPTGIPFTFLDTQTNKIQGVMVDIVTAVGKEAGFEVQIEPMQFAALIGALTSNRIDVVAAAMYITEPRKQVIDFSDPIYTYGDGLFVPKSDTKDYKSLEDVKGLTVGAQVGTAYVEPLQKSGLFPEVKVYDTLPDIIRDVNTGRLKAGFADYPIVAYNLQQGRFPDVRLVTSYKPMVVGSVGIGVRKTDQDLLKRINAGLAKIKENGTLKQILTKWGLEA
;
A
#
# COMPACT_ATOMS: atom_id res chain seq x y z
N MET A 1 -65.54 -50.93 21.82
CA MET A 1 -65.33 -49.51 21.54
C MET A 1 -63.81 -49.25 21.53
N LEU A 2 -63.17 -49.29 20.36
CA LEU A 2 -61.74 -48.98 20.20
C LEU A 2 -61.59 -47.55 19.64
N GLN A 3 -61.06 -46.61 20.41
CA GLN A 3 -60.72 -45.31 19.95
C GLN A 3 -59.31 -45.34 19.33
N ARG A 4 -59.23 -45.03 18.04
CA ARG A 4 -57.97 -44.87 17.29
C ARG A 4 -57.50 -43.44 17.45
N LEU A 5 -56.41 -43.17 18.18
CA LEU A 5 -55.69 -41.91 18.15
C LEU A 5 -54.82 -41.85 16.90
N ALA A 6 -55.09 -40.89 16.02
CA ALA A 6 -54.23 -40.53 14.90
C ALA A 6 -53.22 -39.47 15.37
N LEU A 7 -51.93 -39.80 15.45
CA LEU A 7 -50.84 -38.86 15.63
C LEU A 7 -50.53 -38.16 14.30
N LEU A 8 -50.80 -36.85 14.22
CA LEU A 8 -50.33 -35.99 13.13
C LEU A 8 -48.88 -35.59 13.42
N ALA A 9 -47.94 -36.17 12.71
CA ALA A 9 -46.54 -35.73 12.71
C ALA A 9 -46.41 -34.52 11.77
N VAL A 10 -46.23 -33.31 12.34
CA VAL A 10 -45.93 -32.11 11.57
C VAL A 10 -44.44 -32.13 11.24
N PHE A 11 -44.11 -32.42 9.99
CA PHE A 11 -42.74 -32.32 9.45
C PHE A 11 -42.40 -30.83 9.23
N TRP A 12 -41.59 -30.26 10.10
CA TRP A 12 -40.97 -28.95 9.86
C TRP A 12 -39.85 -29.15 8.80
N LEU A 13 -40.12 -28.80 7.56
CA LEU A 13 -39.09 -28.60 6.56
C LEU A 13 -38.37 -27.28 6.90
N GLY A 14 -37.26 -27.35 7.63
CA GLY A 14 -36.36 -26.23 7.79
C GLY A 14 -35.78 -25.88 6.43
N LEU A 15 -36.15 -24.75 5.85
CA LEU A 15 -35.50 -24.13 4.72
C LEU A 15 -34.06 -23.76 5.17
N ALA A 16 -33.10 -24.65 4.89
CA ALA A 16 -31.68 -24.31 4.99
C ALA A 16 -31.40 -23.26 3.91
N VAL A 17 -31.38 -21.98 4.32
CA VAL A 17 -30.84 -20.90 3.48
C VAL A 17 -29.35 -21.22 3.26
N PRO A 18 -28.89 -21.46 2.01
CA PRO A 18 -27.45 -21.64 1.78
C PRO A 18 -26.74 -20.41 2.27
N ALA A 19 -25.88 -20.55 3.28
CA ALA A 19 -24.93 -19.53 3.64
C ALA A 19 -24.05 -19.28 2.41
N SER A 20 -24.28 -18.17 1.70
CA SER A 20 -23.42 -17.77 0.61
C SER A 20 -22.02 -17.61 1.19
N ALA A 21 -21.10 -18.51 0.83
CA ALA A 21 -19.71 -18.39 1.24
C ALA A 21 -19.21 -17.03 0.76
N GLN A 22 -18.76 -16.19 1.70
CA GLN A 22 -18.24 -14.87 1.37
C GLN A 22 -17.02 -15.03 0.47
N GLN A 23 -16.99 -14.31 -0.64
CA GLN A 23 -15.89 -14.37 -1.61
C GLN A 23 -14.59 -13.96 -0.93
N THR A 24 -13.55 -14.78 -1.00
CA THR A 24 -12.20 -14.41 -0.57
C THR A 24 -11.46 -13.70 -1.70
N VAL A 25 -10.91 -12.52 -1.42
CA VAL A 25 -10.13 -11.69 -2.35
C VAL A 25 -8.66 -11.74 -1.91
N ARG A 26 -7.79 -12.18 -2.81
CA ARG A 26 -6.34 -12.25 -2.57
C ARG A 26 -5.73 -10.87 -2.82
N VAL A 27 -5.09 -10.31 -1.80
CA VAL A 27 -4.59 -8.94 -1.79
C VAL A 27 -3.07 -8.93 -1.71
N GLY A 28 -2.40 -8.49 -2.77
CA GLY A 28 -0.95 -8.29 -2.79
C GLY A 28 -0.54 -7.07 -1.96
N SER A 29 0.36 -7.27 -1.01
CA SER A 29 0.90 -6.23 -0.13
C SER A 29 2.39 -6.43 0.11
N THR A 30 3.13 -5.33 0.38
CA THR A 30 4.57 -5.40 0.62
C THR A 30 4.90 -5.61 2.10
N PRO A 31 6.01 -6.30 2.43
CA PRO A 31 6.38 -6.53 3.82
C PRO A 31 7.26 -5.42 4.42
N THR A 32 7.63 -4.36 3.68
CA THR A 32 8.73 -3.44 4.08
C THR A 32 8.38 -1.95 4.06
N GLY A 33 7.12 -1.59 3.84
CA GLY A 33 6.67 -0.20 3.68
C GLY A 33 5.86 0.36 4.87
N ILE A 34 6.36 0.22 6.11
CA ILE A 34 5.68 0.78 7.30
C ILE A 34 5.55 2.33 7.17
N PRO A 35 4.39 2.94 7.45
CA PRO A 35 3.19 2.40 8.08
C PRO A 35 2.15 1.81 7.11
N PHE A 36 2.37 1.86 5.79
CA PHE A 36 1.35 1.44 4.82
C PHE A 36 1.13 -0.06 4.78
N THR A 37 2.21 -0.83 4.59
CA THR A 37 2.20 -2.30 4.64
C THR A 37 3.54 -2.81 5.14
N PHE A 38 3.54 -3.69 6.12
CA PHE A 38 4.77 -4.25 6.68
C PHE A 38 4.51 -5.60 7.35
N LEU A 39 5.54 -6.43 7.43
CA LEU A 39 5.51 -7.66 8.19
C LEU A 39 5.70 -7.36 9.68
N ASP A 40 4.69 -7.66 10.47
CA ASP A 40 4.83 -7.72 11.93
C ASP A 40 5.51 -9.04 12.31
N THR A 41 6.72 -8.92 12.85
CA THR A 41 7.55 -10.09 13.22
C THR A 41 7.04 -10.84 14.43
N GLN A 42 6.17 -10.25 15.24
CA GLN A 42 5.58 -10.93 16.41
C GLN A 42 4.41 -11.82 15.99
N THR A 43 3.57 -11.33 15.09
CA THR A 43 2.39 -12.07 14.62
C THR A 43 2.62 -12.82 13.32
N ASN A 44 3.75 -12.57 12.64
CA ASN A 44 4.07 -13.05 11.29
C ASN A 44 2.97 -12.73 10.25
N LYS A 45 2.32 -11.58 10.41
CA LYS A 45 1.26 -11.11 9.50
C LYS A 45 1.62 -9.77 8.89
N ILE A 46 1.18 -9.53 7.67
CA ILE A 46 1.25 -8.20 7.07
C ILE A 46 0.19 -7.31 7.73
N GLN A 47 0.62 -6.14 8.17
CA GLN A 47 -0.21 -5.10 8.81
C GLN A 47 0.04 -3.75 8.15
N GLY A 48 -0.72 -2.75 8.54
CA GLY A 48 -0.54 -1.35 8.14
C GLY A 48 -1.81 -0.69 7.60
N VAL A 49 -1.66 0.57 7.26
CA VAL A 49 -2.76 1.43 6.78
C VAL A 49 -3.55 0.77 5.65
N MET A 50 -2.85 0.27 4.62
CA MET A 50 -3.52 -0.29 3.44
C MET A 50 -4.21 -1.61 3.75
N VAL A 51 -3.68 -2.40 4.69
CA VAL A 51 -4.32 -3.64 5.16
C VAL A 51 -5.60 -3.31 5.92
N ASP A 52 -5.55 -2.33 6.84
CA ASP A 52 -6.73 -1.89 7.59
C ASP A 52 -7.80 -1.33 6.63
N ILE A 53 -7.40 -0.52 5.64
CA ILE A 53 -8.32 0.05 4.64
C ILE A 53 -8.98 -1.04 3.79
N VAL A 54 -8.18 -1.93 3.18
CA VAL A 54 -8.75 -2.97 2.30
C VAL A 54 -9.63 -3.95 3.07
N THR A 55 -9.32 -4.21 4.34
CA THR A 55 -10.16 -5.03 5.23
C THR A 55 -11.48 -4.33 5.54
N ALA A 56 -11.46 -3.03 5.88
CA ALA A 56 -12.66 -2.25 6.11
C ALA A 56 -13.53 -2.15 4.84
N VAL A 57 -12.90 -1.91 3.69
CA VAL A 57 -13.57 -1.91 2.38
C VAL A 57 -14.19 -3.28 2.09
N GLY A 58 -13.47 -4.38 2.34
CA GLY A 58 -13.97 -5.74 2.13
C GLY A 58 -15.23 -6.03 2.95
N LYS A 59 -15.24 -5.59 4.21
CA LYS A 59 -16.42 -5.71 5.08
C LYS A 59 -17.65 -4.99 4.49
N GLU A 60 -17.48 -3.77 4.00
CA GLU A 60 -18.56 -2.98 3.37
C GLU A 60 -18.96 -3.52 1.98
N ALA A 61 -18.01 -4.08 1.25
CA ALA A 61 -18.20 -4.62 -0.10
C ALA A 61 -18.62 -6.10 -0.12
N GLY A 62 -18.66 -6.78 1.03
CA GLY A 62 -19.12 -8.16 1.17
C GLY A 62 -18.09 -9.20 0.67
N PHE A 63 -16.78 -8.98 0.93
CA PHE A 63 -15.73 -9.97 0.67
C PHE A 63 -14.74 -10.07 1.84
N GLU A 64 -14.12 -11.24 1.98
CA GLU A 64 -13.01 -11.47 2.90
C GLU A 64 -11.67 -11.16 2.23
N VAL A 65 -10.70 -10.75 3.03
CA VAL A 65 -9.36 -10.37 2.56
C VAL A 65 -8.35 -11.42 2.97
N GLN A 66 -7.60 -11.93 1.99
CA GLN A 66 -6.41 -12.76 2.22
C GLN A 66 -5.17 -11.99 1.74
N ILE A 67 -4.28 -11.63 2.68
CA ILE A 67 -3.08 -10.85 2.35
C ILE A 67 -1.97 -11.77 1.86
N GLU A 68 -1.42 -11.46 0.67
CA GLU A 68 -0.33 -12.17 0.02
C GLU A 68 0.93 -11.25 0.01
N PRO A 69 1.96 -11.58 0.80
CA PRO A 69 3.18 -10.78 0.84
C PRO A 69 3.99 -10.94 -0.46
N MET A 70 4.44 -9.82 -1.04
CA MET A 70 5.31 -9.83 -2.21
C MET A 70 6.11 -8.53 -2.37
N GLN A 71 7.14 -8.57 -3.19
CA GLN A 71 7.93 -7.38 -3.54
C GLN A 71 7.09 -6.39 -4.35
N PHE A 72 7.34 -5.08 -4.14
CA PHE A 72 6.57 -4.01 -4.77
C PHE A 72 6.56 -4.12 -6.31
N ALA A 73 7.71 -4.37 -6.92
CA ALA A 73 7.84 -4.50 -8.37
C ALA A 73 7.06 -5.70 -8.95
N ALA A 74 6.77 -6.72 -8.14
CA ALA A 74 6.04 -7.91 -8.59
C ALA A 74 4.51 -7.75 -8.59
N LEU A 75 3.97 -6.73 -7.89
CA LEU A 75 2.53 -6.59 -7.63
C LEU A 75 1.69 -6.53 -8.90
N ILE A 76 2.04 -5.67 -9.87
CA ILE A 76 1.28 -5.52 -11.12
C ILE A 76 1.31 -6.82 -11.93
N GLY A 77 2.49 -7.45 -12.04
CA GLY A 77 2.63 -8.75 -12.72
C GLY A 77 1.82 -9.85 -12.05
N ALA A 78 1.80 -9.90 -10.71
CA ALA A 78 0.98 -10.86 -9.97
C ALA A 78 -0.54 -10.62 -10.16
N LEU A 79 -0.96 -9.36 -10.24
CA LEU A 79 -2.35 -8.98 -10.50
C LEU A 79 -2.78 -9.41 -11.92
N THR A 80 -2.00 -9.07 -12.93
CA THR A 80 -2.33 -9.37 -14.34
C THR A 80 -2.25 -10.86 -14.67
N SER A 81 -1.45 -11.63 -13.92
CA SER A 81 -1.36 -13.10 -14.05
C SER A 81 -2.36 -13.88 -13.16
N ASN A 82 -3.32 -13.21 -12.55
CA ASN A 82 -4.33 -13.81 -11.66
C ASN A 82 -3.75 -14.51 -10.39
N ARG A 83 -2.55 -14.19 -9.98
CA ARG A 83 -1.98 -14.68 -8.69
C ARG A 83 -2.63 -13.99 -7.50
N ILE A 84 -2.96 -12.71 -7.64
CA ILE A 84 -3.74 -11.90 -6.70
C ILE A 84 -4.91 -11.26 -7.43
N ASP A 85 -5.88 -10.76 -6.67
CA ASP A 85 -7.09 -10.13 -7.21
C ASP A 85 -7.06 -8.62 -7.03
N VAL A 86 -6.28 -8.13 -6.06
CA VAL A 86 -6.19 -6.72 -5.66
C VAL A 86 -4.75 -6.39 -5.26
N VAL A 87 -4.33 -5.16 -5.51
CA VAL A 87 -3.10 -4.56 -4.96
C VAL A 87 -3.47 -3.54 -3.90
N ALA A 88 -2.99 -3.73 -2.66
CA ALA A 88 -3.10 -2.76 -1.57
C ALA A 88 -1.72 -2.54 -0.92
N ALA A 89 -0.91 -1.66 -1.51
CA ALA A 89 0.49 -1.45 -1.13
C ALA A 89 0.93 0.02 -1.28
N ALA A 90 0.03 0.97 -1.05
CA ALA A 90 0.27 2.41 -1.24
C ALA A 90 0.82 2.75 -2.64
N MET A 91 0.33 2.06 -3.67
CA MET A 91 0.77 2.25 -5.04
C MET A 91 0.16 3.53 -5.64
N TYR A 92 1.00 4.44 -6.13
CA TYR A 92 0.53 5.65 -6.82
C TYR A 92 -0.29 5.31 -8.07
N ILE A 93 -1.40 6.02 -8.22
CA ILE A 93 -2.20 6.05 -9.44
C ILE A 93 -1.43 6.88 -10.46
N THR A 94 -0.88 6.25 -11.49
CA THR A 94 -0.14 6.92 -12.58
C THR A 94 -0.66 6.51 -13.94
N GLU A 95 -0.52 7.38 -14.95
CA GLU A 95 -1.00 7.07 -16.30
C GLU A 95 -0.36 5.79 -16.88
N PRO A 96 0.96 5.54 -16.76
CA PRO A 96 1.52 4.26 -17.22
C PRO A 96 0.89 3.03 -16.57
N ARG A 97 0.63 3.08 -15.25
CA ARG A 97 -0.03 1.98 -14.54
C ARG A 97 -1.48 1.79 -14.97
N LYS A 98 -2.21 2.89 -15.19
CA LYS A 98 -3.60 2.88 -15.70
C LYS A 98 -3.73 2.28 -17.10
N GLN A 99 -2.67 2.21 -17.88
CA GLN A 99 -2.68 1.47 -19.16
C GLN A 99 -2.80 -0.05 -18.93
N VAL A 100 -2.34 -0.56 -17.79
CA VAL A 100 -2.22 -2.01 -17.51
C VAL A 100 -3.28 -2.49 -16.52
N ILE A 101 -3.57 -1.70 -15.47
CA ILE A 101 -4.52 -2.03 -14.40
C ILE A 101 -5.46 -0.85 -14.15
N ASP A 102 -6.55 -1.07 -13.43
CA ASP A 102 -7.42 0.01 -12.95
C ASP A 102 -7.21 0.22 -11.45
N PHE A 103 -7.63 1.38 -10.96
CA PHE A 103 -7.49 1.78 -9.57
C PHE A 103 -8.84 2.21 -8.99
N SER A 104 -8.99 2.03 -7.69
CA SER A 104 -10.07 2.66 -6.92
C SER A 104 -9.95 4.18 -6.96
N ASP A 105 -10.98 4.85 -6.43
CA ASP A 105 -10.88 6.26 -6.09
C ASP A 105 -9.68 6.53 -5.17
N PRO A 106 -9.08 7.73 -5.26
CA PRO A 106 -7.93 8.11 -4.43
C PRO A 106 -8.22 7.96 -2.93
N ILE A 107 -7.24 7.44 -2.19
CA ILE A 107 -7.33 7.19 -0.75
C ILE A 107 -6.54 8.23 0.04
N TYR A 108 -5.29 8.43 -0.34
CA TYR A 108 -4.35 9.31 0.34
C TYR A 108 -3.36 9.88 -0.67
N THR A 109 -2.88 11.11 -0.46
CA THR A 109 -1.96 11.79 -1.38
C THR A 109 -0.71 12.22 -0.64
N TYR A 110 0.47 11.94 -1.20
CA TYR A 110 1.76 12.36 -0.65
C TYR A 110 2.82 12.46 -1.75
N GLY A 111 3.97 13.03 -1.39
CA GLY A 111 5.11 13.16 -2.27
C GLY A 111 6.25 12.19 -1.95
N ASP A 112 7.20 12.07 -2.88
CA ASP A 112 8.48 11.47 -2.56
C ASP A 112 9.23 12.32 -1.55
N GLY A 113 10.08 11.69 -0.74
CA GLY A 113 10.95 12.32 0.24
C GLY A 113 12.41 12.03 -0.08
N LEU A 114 13.24 13.04 0.14
CA LEU A 114 14.69 12.95 0.09
C LEU A 114 15.24 12.69 1.48
N PHE A 115 16.07 11.67 1.63
CA PHE A 115 16.79 11.40 2.87
C PHE A 115 18.29 11.23 2.62
N VAL A 116 19.08 11.68 3.58
CA VAL A 116 20.54 11.72 3.52
C VAL A 116 21.14 11.22 4.84
N PRO A 117 22.46 10.92 4.90
CA PRO A 117 23.10 10.68 6.19
C PRO A 117 22.85 11.82 7.17
N LYS A 118 22.65 11.53 8.45
CA LYS A 118 22.42 12.54 9.49
C LYS A 118 23.56 13.55 9.60
N SER A 119 24.79 13.13 9.29
CA SER A 119 25.98 13.99 9.24
C SER A 119 25.98 14.99 8.09
N ASP A 120 25.20 14.75 7.05
CA ASP A 120 24.99 15.70 5.97
C ASP A 120 23.95 16.74 6.41
N THR A 121 24.40 17.94 6.74
CA THR A 121 23.55 19.04 7.24
C THR A 121 23.13 20.01 6.15
N LYS A 122 23.52 19.75 4.89
CA LYS A 122 23.18 20.62 3.76
C LYS A 122 21.67 20.68 3.55
N ASP A 123 21.16 21.87 3.29
CA ASP A 123 19.75 22.10 2.98
C ASP A 123 19.53 21.93 1.47
N TYR A 124 18.75 20.90 1.11
CA TYR A 124 18.38 20.60 -0.26
C TYR A 124 16.91 20.95 -0.46
N LYS A 125 16.60 21.80 -1.42
CA LYS A 125 15.24 22.29 -1.67
C LYS A 125 14.60 21.66 -2.92
N SER A 126 15.43 21.22 -3.84
CA SER A 126 15.01 20.69 -5.14
C SER A 126 15.89 19.51 -5.56
N LEU A 127 15.48 18.85 -6.64
CA LEU A 127 16.27 17.79 -7.26
C LEU A 127 17.63 18.30 -7.77
N GLU A 128 17.70 19.55 -8.23
CA GLU A 128 18.94 20.18 -8.72
C GLU A 128 19.99 20.30 -7.63
N ASP A 129 19.59 20.52 -6.37
CA ASP A 129 20.53 20.69 -5.26
C ASP A 129 21.30 19.41 -4.91
N VAL A 130 20.78 18.23 -5.33
CA VAL A 130 21.40 16.91 -5.15
C VAL A 130 22.10 16.40 -6.42
N LYS A 131 22.26 17.26 -7.43
CA LYS A 131 22.98 16.94 -8.66
C LYS A 131 24.38 16.39 -8.39
N GLY A 132 24.76 15.37 -9.14
CA GLY A 132 26.08 14.74 -9.04
C GLY A 132 26.22 13.74 -7.89
N LEU A 133 25.22 13.60 -7.02
CA LEU A 133 25.23 12.58 -5.96
C LEU A 133 24.92 11.19 -6.52
N THR A 134 25.46 10.15 -5.88
CA THR A 134 24.99 8.78 -6.09
C THR A 134 23.74 8.57 -5.23
N VAL A 135 22.63 8.27 -5.88
CA VAL A 135 21.31 8.18 -5.22
C VAL A 135 20.69 6.79 -5.36
N GLY A 136 19.79 6.46 -4.45
CA GLY A 136 19.06 5.19 -4.46
C GLY A 136 17.55 5.36 -4.39
N ALA A 137 16.82 4.45 -5.05
CA ALA A 137 15.36 4.39 -5.02
C ALA A 137 14.87 2.95 -5.13
N GLN A 138 13.63 2.66 -4.71
CA GLN A 138 13.07 1.32 -4.79
C GLN A 138 12.54 1.06 -6.20
N VAL A 139 12.89 -0.11 -6.75
CA VAL A 139 12.45 -0.57 -8.07
C VAL A 139 10.92 -0.59 -8.19
N GLY A 140 10.41 -0.14 -9.35
CA GLY A 140 8.97 -0.11 -9.62
C GLY A 140 8.21 1.07 -9.00
N THR A 141 8.86 1.94 -8.21
CA THR A 141 8.24 3.18 -7.72
C THR A 141 8.12 4.23 -8.82
N ALA A 142 7.18 5.15 -8.65
CA ALA A 142 6.86 6.15 -9.67
C ALA A 142 7.95 7.21 -9.89
N TYR A 143 8.90 7.31 -8.98
CA TYR A 143 9.99 8.31 -9.04
C TYR A 143 11.30 7.77 -9.60
N VAL A 144 11.46 6.45 -9.82
CA VAL A 144 12.70 5.88 -10.39
C VAL A 144 12.95 6.41 -11.80
N GLU A 145 11.95 6.31 -12.68
CA GLU A 145 12.09 6.76 -14.06
C GLU A 145 12.37 8.26 -14.18
N PRO A 146 11.64 9.17 -13.48
CA PRO A 146 11.99 10.58 -13.44
C PRO A 146 13.39 10.87 -12.94
N LEU A 147 13.87 10.18 -11.88
CA LEU A 147 15.24 10.31 -11.39
C LEU A 147 16.26 9.95 -12.47
N GLN A 148 16.08 8.81 -13.14
CA GLN A 148 16.97 8.35 -14.20
C GLN A 148 16.97 9.27 -15.42
N LYS A 149 15.80 9.79 -15.81
CA LYS A 149 15.64 10.69 -16.96
C LYS A 149 16.08 12.13 -16.68
N SER A 150 16.25 12.52 -15.41
CA SER A 150 16.65 13.89 -15.04
C SER A 150 18.03 14.29 -15.59
N GLY A 151 18.91 13.31 -15.81
CA GLY A 151 20.31 13.57 -16.21
C GLY A 151 21.17 14.21 -15.11
N LEU A 152 20.63 14.33 -13.87
CA LEU A 152 21.31 15.02 -12.76
C LEU A 152 22.28 14.10 -12.02
N PHE A 153 22.14 12.80 -12.13
CA PHE A 153 22.86 11.81 -11.34
C PHE A 153 23.80 10.99 -12.23
N PRO A 154 25.04 10.75 -11.77
CA PRO A 154 25.93 9.81 -12.44
C PRO A 154 25.38 8.39 -12.42
N GLU A 155 24.62 8.05 -11.37
CA GLU A 155 23.95 6.77 -11.21
C GLU A 155 22.72 6.92 -10.30
N VAL A 156 21.62 6.28 -10.69
CA VAL A 156 20.45 6.02 -9.84
C VAL A 156 20.40 4.52 -9.54
N LYS A 157 20.86 4.12 -8.36
CA LYS A 157 20.82 2.71 -7.96
C LYS A 157 19.40 2.30 -7.57
N VAL A 158 18.95 1.18 -8.08
CA VAL A 158 17.62 0.63 -7.74
C VAL A 158 17.75 -0.57 -6.82
N TYR A 159 16.87 -0.64 -5.82
CA TYR A 159 16.87 -1.62 -4.76
C TYR A 159 15.50 -2.29 -4.64
N ASP A 160 15.47 -3.53 -4.18
CA ASP A 160 14.22 -4.24 -3.94
C ASP A 160 13.43 -3.68 -2.75
N THR A 161 14.13 -3.16 -1.74
CA THR A 161 13.51 -2.69 -0.50
C THR A 161 14.07 -1.35 -0.02
N LEU A 162 13.26 -0.56 0.68
CA LEU A 162 13.70 0.67 1.33
C LEU A 162 14.78 0.44 2.41
N PRO A 163 14.71 -0.58 3.29
CA PRO A 163 15.79 -0.86 4.25
C PRO A 163 17.16 -1.02 3.61
N ASP A 164 17.25 -1.58 2.39
CA ASP A 164 18.51 -1.72 1.68
C ASP A 164 19.07 -0.37 1.23
N ILE A 165 18.22 0.54 0.77
CA ILE A 165 18.62 1.91 0.41
C ILE A 165 19.16 2.62 1.65
N ILE A 166 18.44 2.56 2.77
CA ILE A 166 18.83 3.23 4.02
C ILE A 166 20.17 2.68 4.52
N ARG A 167 20.38 1.36 4.47
CA ARG A 167 21.67 0.76 4.84
C ARG A 167 22.82 1.31 3.99
N ASP A 168 22.62 1.48 2.70
CA ASP A 168 23.65 1.99 1.80
C ASP A 168 23.88 3.51 1.98
N VAL A 169 22.85 4.28 2.37
CA VAL A 169 23.01 5.67 2.82
C VAL A 169 23.82 5.72 4.11
N ASN A 170 23.49 4.88 5.10
CA ASN A 170 24.21 4.83 6.39
C ASN A 170 25.68 4.47 6.23
N THR A 171 26.01 3.58 5.31
CA THR A 171 27.41 3.15 5.06
C THR A 171 28.17 4.09 4.11
N GLY A 172 27.53 5.16 3.61
CA GLY A 172 28.13 6.13 2.70
C GLY A 172 28.29 5.64 1.24
N ARG A 173 27.77 4.45 0.90
CA ARG A 173 27.75 3.95 -0.48
C ARG A 173 26.79 4.73 -1.35
N LEU A 174 25.71 5.26 -0.75
CA LEU A 174 24.84 6.26 -1.33
C LEU A 174 25.01 7.58 -0.59
N LYS A 175 24.87 8.68 -1.30
CA LYS A 175 24.87 10.02 -0.71
C LYS A 175 23.46 10.49 -0.37
N ALA A 176 22.46 9.96 -1.05
CA ALA A 176 21.05 10.25 -0.77
C ALA A 176 20.16 9.08 -1.21
N GLY A 177 18.95 9.03 -0.65
CA GLY A 177 17.90 8.09 -1.04
C GLY A 177 16.57 8.81 -1.26
N PHE A 178 15.78 8.28 -2.16
CA PHE A 178 14.40 8.70 -2.41
C PHE A 178 13.44 7.60 -2.03
N ALA A 179 12.40 7.95 -1.29
CA ALA A 179 11.33 7.04 -0.89
C ALA A 179 10.05 7.84 -0.63
N ASP A 180 8.94 7.15 -0.38
CA ASP A 180 7.69 7.78 0.04
C ASP A 180 7.91 8.57 1.34
N TYR A 181 7.61 9.88 1.31
CA TYR A 181 7.80 10.76 2.47
C TYR A 181 7.22 10.20 3.77
N PRO A 182 5.95 9.71 3.81
CA PRO A 182 5.37 9.19 5.04
C PRO A 182 6.09 7.96 5.59
N ILE A 183 6.66 7.13 4.72
CA ILE A 183 7.42 5.94 5.15
C ILE A 183 8.69 6.36 5.89
N VAL A 184 9.46 7.27 5.31
CA VAL A 184 10.69 7.75 5.95
C VAL A 184 10.38 8.49 7.23
N ALA A 185 9.42 9.43 7.20
CA ALA A 185 9.00 10.22 8.36
C ALA A 185 8.56 9.32 9.54
N TYR A 186 7.69 8.34 9.27
CA TYR A 186 7.21 7.42 10.30
C TYR A 186 8.36 6.62 10.94
N ASN A 187 9.26 6.07 10.13
CA ASN A 187 10.39 5.29 10.64
C ASN A 187 11.32 6.15 11.54
N LEU A 188 11.58 7.38 11.15
CA LEU A 188 12.41 8.30 11.95
C LEU A 188 11.72 8.69 13.25
N GLN A 189 10.41 8.96 13.25
CA GLN A 189 9.62 9.20 14.47
C GLN A 189 9.65 8.04 15.45
N GLN A 190 9.71 6.79 14.94
CA GLN A 190 9.84 5.57 15.76
C GLN A 190 11.28 5.30 16.22
N GLY A 191 12.22 6.24 16.00
CA GLY A 191 13.63 6.06 16.35
C GLY A 191 14.37 5.03 15.51
N ARG A 192 13.79 4.59 14.39
CA ARG A 192 14.45 3.70 13.43
C ARG A 192 15.38 4.53 12.56
N PHE A 193 16.50 3.93 12.16
CA PHE A 193 17.47 4.56 11.28
C PHE A 193 18.05 5.89 11.85
N PRO A 194 18.66 5.86 13.04
CA PRO A 194 19.10 7.05 13.76
C PRO A 194 20.19 7.86 13.02
N ASP A 195 20.87 7.23 12.06
CA ASP A 195 21.96 7.83 11.27
C ASP A 195 21.50 8.46 9.95
N VAL A 196 20.19 8.51 9.74
CA VAL A 196 19.56 9.12 8.55
C VAL A 196 18.68 10.27 8.98
N ARG A 197 18.58 11.29 8.17
CA ARG A 197 17.60 12.35 8.29
C ARG A 197 16.79 12.54 7.02
N LEU A 198 15.52 12.89 7.19
CA LEU A 198 14.65 13.37 6.13
C LEU A 198 14.98 14.85 5.86
N VAL A 199 15.04 15.24 4.60
CA VAL A 199 15.24 16.64 4.18
C VAL A 199 13.87 17.30 4.07
N THR A 200 13.44 17.97 5.13
CA THR A 200 12.09 18.55 5.23
C THR A 200 11.88 19.76 4.32
N SER A 201 12.96 20.43 3.90
CA SER A 201 12.95 21.53 2.93
C SER A 201 12.81 21.08 1.47
N TYR A 202 13.03 19.78 1.20
CA TYR A 202 12.93 19.24 -0.14
C TYR A 202 11.48 19.30 -0.65
N LYS A 203 11.31 19.84 -1.85
CA LYS A 203 10.02 19.82 -2.56
C LYS A 203 9.93 18.55 -3.39
N PRO A 204 8.91 17.71 -3.15
CA PRO A 204 8.75 16.46 -3.88
C PRO A 204 8.78 16.65 -5.39
N MET A 205 9.50 15.78 -6.07
CA MET A 205 9.53 15.71 -7.54
C MET A 205 8.23 15.09 -8.08
N VAL A 206 7.72 14.09 -7.36
CA VAL A 206 6.49 13.39 -7.70
C VAL A 206 5.53 13.47 -6.52
N VAL A 207 4.34 14.02 -6.76
CA VAL A 207 3.22 13.96 -5.82
C VAL A 207 2.15 13.09 -6.45
N GLY A 208 1.68 12.07 -5.72
CA GLY A 208 0.71 11.13 -6.23
C GLY A 208 -0.33 10.70 -5.20
N SER A 209 -1.50 10.35 -5.68
CA SER A 209 -2.52 9.70 -4.88
C SER A 209 -2.37 8.19 -4.98
N VAL A 210 -2.58 7.49 -3.87
CA VAL A 210 -2.60 6.03 -3.84
C VAL A 210 -4.03 5.50 -3.95
N GLY A 211 -4.15 4.32 -4.55
CA GLY A 211 -5.42 3.61 -4.69
C GLY A 211 -5.25 2.11 -4.56
N ILE A 212 -6.36 1.40 -4.52
CA ILE A 212 -6.42 -0.06 -4.58
C ILE A 212 -6.42 -0.45 -6.06
N GLY A 213 -5.43 -1.24 -6.49
CA GLY A 213 -5.33 -1.70 -7.89
C GLY A 213 -6.14 -2.97 -8.15
N VAL A 214 -6.80 -3.06 -9.29
CA VAL A 214 -7.52 -4.24 -9.78
C VAL A 214 -7.21 -4.48 -11.26
N ARG A 215 -7.49 -5.70 -11.76
CA ARG A 215 -7.41 -5.95 -13.21
C ARG A 215 -8.44 -5.12 -13.96
N LYS A 216 -8.11 -4.74 -15.19
CA LYS A 216 -9.05 -4.01 -16.08
C LYS A 216 -10.33 -4.79 -16.38
N THR A 217 -10.28 -6.11 -16.29
CA THR A 217 -11.44 -7.00 -16.48
C THR A 217 -12.38 -7.07 -15.27
N ASP A 218 -11.91 -6.63 -14.09
CA ASP A 218 -12.63 -6.86 -12.84
C ASP A 218 -13.46 -5.63 -12.42
N GLN A 219 -14.24 -5.09 -13.34
CA GLN A 219 -15.01 -3.86 -13.15
C GLN A 219 -16.06 -3.97 -12.02
N ASP A 220 -16.64 -5.15 -11.81
CA ASP A 220 -17.60 -5.35 -10.72
C ASP A 220 -16.91 -5.34 -9.36
N LEU A 221 -15.70 -5.90 -9.25
CA LEU A 221 -14.88 -5.81 -8.04
C LEU A 221 -14.49 -4.35 -7.77
N LEU A 222 -14.08 -3.60 -8.80
CA LEU A 222 -13.75 -2.18 -8.69
C LEU A 222 -14.93 -1.34 -8.19
N LYS A 223 -16.12 -1.55 -8.74
CA LYS A 223 -17.34 -0.87 -8.29
C LYS A 223 -17.65 -1.15 -6.81
N ARG A 224 -17.52 -2.42 -6.40
CA ARG A 224 -17.72 -2.81 -5.00
C ARG A 224 -16.68 -2.18 -4.08
N ILE A 225 -15.42 -2.15 -4.49
CA ILE A 225 -14.32 -1.50 -3.74
C ILE A 225 -14.62 0.00 -3.60
N ASN A 226 -14.98 0.70 -4.66
CA ASN A 226 -15.30 2.13 -4.60
C ASN A 226 -16.52 2.43 -3.73
N ALA A 227 -17.57 1.60 -3.81
CA ALA A 227 -18.73 1.72 -2.92
C ALA A 227 -18.34 1.52 -1.43
N GLY A 228 -17.53 0.51 -1.13
CA GLY A 228 -17.00 0.29 0.21
C GLY A 228 -16.11 1.43 0.69
N LEU A 229 -15.24 1.94 -0.20
CA LEU A 229 -14.37 3.08 0.10
C LEU A 229 -15.18 4.35 0.40
N ALA A 230 -16.24 4.62 -0.37
CA ALA A 230 -17.14 5.74 -0.12
C ALA A 230 -17.78 5.64 1.28
N LYS A 231 -18.27 4.44 1.66
CA LYS A 231 -18.87 4.21 2.99
C LYS A 231 -17.88 4.44 4.13
N ILE A 232 -16.63 3.92 4.03
CA ILE A 232 -15.64 4.11 5.10
C ILE A 232 -15.13 5.56 5.17
N LYS A 233 -15.22 6.33 4.07
CA LYS A 233 -15.00 7.79 4.08
C LYS A 233 -16.13 8.50 4.81
N GLU A 234 -17.38 8.22 4.45
CA GLU A 234 -18.57 8.86 4.98
C GLU A 234 -18.74 8.61 6.48
N ASN A 235 -18.56 7.39 6.96
CA ASN A 235 -18.72 7.02 8.37
C ASN A 235 -17.50 7.32 9.25
N GLY A 236 -16.43 7.91 8.68
CA GLY A 236 -15.21 8.32 9.38
C GLY A 236 -14.22 7.19 9.67
N THR A 237 -14.48 5.95 9.25
CA THR A 237 -13.56 4.81 9.44
C THR A 237 -12.20 5.05 8.78
N LEU A 238 -12.18 5.61 7.55
CA LEU A 238 -10.93 5.95 6.88
C LEU A 238 -10.09 6.93 7.69
N LYS A 239 -10.71 7.98 8.22
CA LYS A 239 -10.03 8.96 9.07
C LYS A 239 -9.45 8.31 10.33
N GLN A 240 -10.22 7.44 11.00
CA GLN A 240 -9.74 6.71 12.18
C GLN A 240 -8.52 5.83 11.84
N ILE A 241 -8.53 5.13 10.69
CA ILE A 241 -7.40 4.32 10.23
C ILE A 241 -6.18 5.20 9.99
N LEU A 242 -6.30 6.31 9.26
CA LEU A 242 -5.19 7.23 9.00
C LEU A 242 -4.60 7.77 10.30
N THR A 243 -5.45 8.25 11.22
CA THR A 243 -5.03 8.76 12.55
C THR A 243 -4.34 7.68 13.39
N LYS A 244 -4.85 6.44 13.40
CA LYS A 244 -4.22 5.30 14.11
C LYS A 244 -2.75 5.12 13.70
N TRP A 245 -2.44 5.37 12.45
CA TRP A 245 -1.10 5.19 11.88
C TRP A 245 -0.28 6.48 11.80
N GLY A 246 -0.75 7.57 12.42
CA GLY A 246 -0.05 8.86 12.42
C GLY A 246 -0.02 9.56 11.06
N LEU A 247 -0.96 9.23 10.18
CA LEU A 247 -1.20 9.94 8.95
C LEU A 247 -2.36 10.92 9.16
N GLU A 248 -2.09 12.20 8.91
CA GLU A 248 -3.15 13.21 8.93
C GLU A 248 -4.05 13.06 7.71
N ALA A 249 -5.36 13.26 7.90
CA ALA A 249 -6.39 13.15 6.87
C ALA A 249 -6.61 14.49 6.16
#